data_2ddd5b22e9ffb2bfcd703c2ff5854b96
#
_entry.id   2ddd5b22e9ffb2bfcd703c2ff5854b96
#
_cell.length_a   1.000
_cell.length_b   1.000
_cell.length_c   1.000
_cell.angle_alpha   90.00
_cell.angle_beta   90.00
_cell.angle_gamma   90.00
#
_symmetry.space_group_name_H-M   'P 1'
#
loop_
_entity.id
_entity.type
_entity.pdbx_description
1 polymer ?
#
loop_
_entity_poly.entity_id
_entity_poly.type
_entity_poly.pdbx_seq_one_letter_code
_entity_poly.pdbx_strand_id
1 'polypeptide(L)'
;MNLNVAVFLGSKLGSDLKNIEIVKDFTEWFCSKNYNLIFGGTETGLMLELVKNLFKKNSRIISIFSKNLYDEYPNSKYFSELIITKDLSARNELIIDKSDVFIALPGGVGTLNEILEVINRNLLKSIA
;
A
#
# COMPACT_ATOMS: atom_id res chain seq x y z
N MET A 1 -17.45 -6.85 9.27
CA MET A 1 -16.42 -5.80 9.40
C MET A 1 -15.32 -6.03 8.37
N ASN A 2 -14.97 -5.03 7.60
CA ASN A 2 -13.95 -5.18 6.56
C ASN A 2 -12.56 -4.98 7.15
N LEU A 3 -11.64 -5.89 6.82
CA LEU A 3 -10.26 -5.76 7.26
C LEU A 3 -9.52 -4.67 6.49
N ASN A 4 -8.63 -3.98 7.17
CA ASN A 4 -7.69 -3.04 6.57
C ASN A 4 -6.43 -3.80 6.22
N VAL A 5 -6.07 -3.81 4.95
CA VAL A 5 -4.94 -4.58 4.43
C VAL A 5 -3.93 -3.63 3.80
N ALA A 6 -2.73 -3.61 4.33
CA ALA A 6 -1.62 -2.87 3.73
C ALA A 6 -0.95 -3.76 2.68
N VAL A 7 -0.70 -3.20 1.51
CA VAL A 7 -0.04 -3.91 0.41
C VAL A 7 1.24 -3.18 0.04
N PHE A 8 2.35 -3.89 0.08
CA PHE A 8 3.67 -3.38 -0.28
C PHE A 8 4.09 -3.97 -1.62
N LEU A 9 4.49 -3.13 -2.55
CA LEU A 9 4.94 -3.58 -3.87
C LEU A 9 5.86 -2.53 -4.50
N GLY A 10 6.54 -2.89 -5.59
CA GLY A 10 7.45 -2.00 -6.27
C GLY A 10 6.73 -0.87 -6.99
N SER A 11 7.40 0.28 -7.09
CA SER A 11 6.89 1.45 -7.82
C SER A 11 7.14 1.37 -9.33
N LYS A 12 8.00 0.47 -9.78
CA LYS A 12 8.33 0.30 -11.20
C LYS A 12 7.59 -0.90 -11.78
N LEU A 13 7.19 -0.78 -13.05
CA LEU A 13 6.57 -1.90 -13.77
C LEU A 13 7.54 -3.07 -13.94
N GLY A 14 8.85 -2.79 -14.01
CA GLY A 14 9.83 -3.78 -14.33
C GLY A 14 9.79 -4.19 -15.81
N SER A 15 10.68 -5.10 -16.20
CA SER A 15 10.73 -5.65 -17.56
C SER A 15 9.86 -6.90 -17.72
N ASP A 16 9.27 -7.40 -16.64
CA ASP A 16 8.54 -8.67 -16.65
C ASP A 16 7.02 -8.41 -16.61
N LEU A 17 6.35 -8.75 -17.70
CA LEU A 17 4.89 -8.66 -17.82
C LEU A 17 4.16 -9.54 -16.81
N LYS A 18 4.82 -10.57 -16.26
CA LYS A 18 4.23 -11.41 -15.23
C LYS A 18 3.87 -10.63 -13.97
N ASN A 19 4.60 -9.56 -13.66
CA ASN A 19 4.29 -8.73 -12.49
C ASN A 19 2.95 -8.02 -12.66
N ILE A 20 2.61 -7.60 -13.88
CA ILE A 20 1.32 -6.98 -14.18
C ILE A 20 0.19 -8.00 -14.01
N GLU A 21 0.40 -9.23 -14.48
CA GLU A 21 -0.59 -10.31 -14.33
C GLU A 21 -0.81 -10.66 -12.86
N ILE A 22 0.27 -10.74 -12.08
CA ILE A 22 0.18 -10.97 -10.63
C ILE A 22 -0.67 -9.89 -9.96
N VAL A 23 -0.45 -8.63 -10.31
CA VAL A 23 -1.24 -7.52 -9.75
C VAL A 23 -2.70 -7.64 -10.16
N LYS A 24 -3.00 -8.01 -11.40
CA LYS A 24 -4.38 -8.21 -11.86
C LYS A 24 -5.09 -9.32 -11.09
N ASP A 25 -4.45 -10.48 -10.97
CA ASP A 25 -5.00 -11.62 -10.25
C ASP A 25 -5.19 -11.28 -8.77
N PHE A 26 -4.23 -10.59 -8.18
CA PHE A 26 -4.32 -10.11 -6.81
C PHE A 26 -5.50 -9.16 -6.63
N THR A 27 -5.71 -8.25 -7.57
CA THR A 27 -6.81 -7.28 -7.52
C THR A 27 -8.16 -7.98 -7.50
N GLU A 28 -8.36 -8.98 -8.34
CA GLU A 28 -9.60 -9.74 -8.37
C GLU A 28 -9.84 -10.47 -7.05
N TRP A 29 -8.84 -11.12 -6.53
CA TRP A 29 -8.92 -11.79 -5.24
C TRP A 29 -9.24 -10.80 -4.13
N PHE A 30 -8.52 -9.68 -4.08
CA PHE A 30 -8.70 -8.64 -3.06
C PHE A 30 -10.12 -8.10 -3.05
N CYS A 31 -10.66 -7.81 -4.24
CA CYS A 31 -12.03 -7.31 -4.38
C CYS A 31 -13.07 -8.33 -3.93
N SER A 32 -12.82 -9.62 -4.14
CA SER A 32 -13.75 -10.67 -3.73
C SER A 32 -13.89 -10.76 -2.21
N LYS A 33 -12.91 -10.26 -1.45
CA LYS A 33 -12.89 -10.30 0.01
C LYS A 33 -13.46 -9.04 0.66
N ASN A 34 -13.75 -8.00 -0.10
CA ASN A 34 -14.20 -6.70 0.40
C ASN A 34 -13.23 -6.07 1.41
N TYR A 35 -11.94 -6.23 1.21
CA TYR A 35 -10.94 -5.59 2.05
C TYR A 35 -10.81 -4.10 1.74
N ASN A 36 -10.41 -3.33 2.74
CA ASN A 36 -9.97 -1.95 2.55
C ASN A 36 -8.47 -1.94 2.28
N LEU A 37 -8.02 -1.17 1.29
CA LEU A 37 -6.61 -1.03 1.02
C LEU A 37 -6.02 0.12 1.84
N ILE A 38 -4.94 -0.15 2.57
CA ILE A 38 -4.08 0.87 3.15
C ILE A 38 -2.89 1.04 2.21
N PHE A 39 -2.73 2.22 1.66
CA PHE A 39 -1.77 2.49 0.60
C PHE A 39 -0.93 3.70 0.95
N GLY A 40 0.39 3.56 0.88
CA GLY A 40 1.31 4.64 1.26
C GLY A 40 2.34 4.98 0.20
N GLY A 41 2.18 4.48 -1.01
CA GLY A 41 3.12 4.70 -2.08
C GLY A 41 2.69 5.75 -3.10
N THR A 42 3.53 5.95 -4.10
CA THR A 42 3.23 6.82 -5.23
C THR A 42 2.36 6.07 -6.24
N GLU A 43 1.54 6.80 -6.98
CA GLU A 43 0.73 6.22 -8.05
C GLU A 43 1.56 6.05 -9.32
N THR A 44 2.58 5.20 -9.27
CA THR A 44 3.46 4.91 -10.41
C THR A 44 3.71 3.40 -10.52
N GLY A 45 3.98 2.93 -11.74
CA GLY A 45 4.34 1.54 -11.98
C GLY A 45 3.31 0.54 -11.48
N LEU A 46 3.75 -0.47 -10.75
CA LEU A 46 2.87 -1.51 -10.21
C LEU A 46 1.90 -0.96 -9.16
N MET A 47 2.31 0.05 -8.41
CA MET A 47 1.43 0.72 -7.44
C MET A 47 0.25 1.38 -8.14
N LEU A 48 0.50 2.05 -9.27
CA LEU A 48 -0.57 2.65 -10.07
C LEU A 48 -1.52 1.58 -10.61
N GLU A 49 -0.99 0.48 -11.11
CA GLU A 49 -1.84 -0.63 -11.59
C GLU A 49 -2.76 -1.15 -10.50
N LEU A 50 -2.22 -1.36 -9.30
CA LEU A 50 -3.02 -1.84 -8.16
C LEU A 50 -4.14 -0.86 -7.80
N VAL A 51 -3.80 0.39 -7.52
CA VAL A 51 -4.79 1.36 -7.02
C VAL A 51 -5.81 1.72 -8.09
N LYS A 52 -5.41 1.82 -9.34
CA LYS A 52 -6.28 2.10 -10.47
C LYS A 52 -7.34 0.99 -10.64
N ASN A 53 -6.89 -0.26 -10.60
CA ASN A 53 -7.80 -1.40 -10.75
C ASN A 53 -8.75 -1.52 -9.56
N LEU A 54 -8.26 -1.33 -8.34
CA LEU A 54 -9.10 -1.36 -7.14
C LEU A 54 -10.10 -0.20 -7.13
N PHE A 55 -9.69 0.98 -7.56
CA PHE A 55 -10.57 2.14 -7.64
C PHE A 55 -11.72 1.90 -8.63
N LYS A 56 -11.43 1.31 -9.78
CA LYS A 56 -12.46 0.94 -10.78
C LYS A 56 -13.48 -0.03 -10.24
N LYS A 57 -13.09 -0.90 -9.32
CA LYS A 57 -13.97 -1.90 -8.69
C LYS A 57 -14.64 -1.38 -7.42
N ASN A 58 -14.56 -0.08 -7.16
CA ASN A 58 -15.15 0.59 -5.99
C ASN A 58 -14.63 0.07 -4.64
N SER A 59 -13.42 -0.45 -4.60
CA SER A 59 -12.77 -0.81 -3.34
C SER A 59 -12.45 0.44 -2.54
N ARG A 60 -12.56 0.35 -1.22
CA ARG A 60 -12.17 1.44 -0.35
C ARG A 60 -10.65 1.51 -0.27
N ILE A 61 -10.09 2.68 -0.61
CA ILE A 61 -8.65 2.94 -0.59
C ILE A 61 -8.37 4.07 0.38
N ILE A 62 -7.55 3.80 1.38
CA ILE A 62 -7.07 4.79 2.33
C ILE A 62 -5.61 5.06 1.99
N SER A 63 -5.33 6.24 1.45
CA SER A 63 -3.97 6.65 1.07
C SER A 63 -3.35 7.46 2.19
N ILE A 64 -2.16 7.05 2.63
CA ILE A 64 -1.42 7.70 3.71
C ILE A 64 -0.09 8.16 3.15
N PHE A 65 0.04 9.46 2.93
CA PHE A 65 1.27 10.07 2.39
C PHE A 65 2.02 10.86 3.45
N SER A 66 3.34 10.92 3.32
CA SER A 66 4.10 11.96 4.00
C SER A 66 3.90 13.29 3.26
N LYS A 67 4.03 14.41 3.97
CA LYS A 67 3.87 15.73 3.36
C LYS A 67 4.80 15.93 2.16
N ASN A 68 6.06 15.52 2.28
CA ASN A 68 7.04 15.65 1.21
C ASN A 68 6.62 14.87 -0.03
N LEU A 69 6.12 13.65 0.15
CA LEU A 69 5.67 12.82 -0.96
C LEU A 69 4.42 13.40 -1.61
N TYR A 70 3.50 13.92 -0.82
CA TYR A 70 2.28 14.55 -1.34
C TYR A 70 2.61 15.83 -2.13
N ASP A 71 3.55 16.65 -1.64
CA ASP A 71 3.98 17.85 -2.35
C ASP A 71 4.63 17.51 -3.70
N GLU A 72 5.31 16.36 -3.79
CA GLU A 72 5.90 15.87 -5.04
C GLU A 72 4.83 15.31 -6.01
N TYR A 73 3.76 14.71 -5.49
CA TYR A 73 2.70 14.09 -6.28
C TYR A 73 1.32 14.60 -5.86
N PRO A 74 1.04 15.92 -6.04
CA PRO A 74 -0.20 16.52 -5.53
C PRO A 74 -1.46 16.13 -6.29
N ASN A 75 -1.33 15.47 -7.43
CA ASN A 75 -2.47 15.10 -8.28
C ASN A 75 -2.92 13.64 -8.10
N SER A 76 -2.53 13.03 -7.01
CA SER A 76 -3.01 11.71 -6.61
C SER A 76 -4.54 11.72 -6.53
N LYS A 77 -5.22 10.74 -7.12
CA LYS A 77 -6.69 10.76 -7.26
C LYS A 77 -7.38 9.43 -6.98
N TYR A 78 -6.63 8.32 -6.86
CA TYR A 78 -7.22 7.00 -6.66
C TYR A 78 -7.32 6.68 -5.17
N PHE A 79 -8.20 7.38 -4.45
CA PHE A 79 -8.40 7.14 -3.03
C PHE A 79 -9.84 7.46 -2.61
N SER A 80 -10.31 6.82 -1.55
CA SER A 80 -11.55 7.17 -0.86
C SER A 80 -11.29 8.13 0.29
N GLU A 81 -10.14 7.98 0.94
CA GLU A 81 -9.70 8.83 2.06
C GLU A 81 -8.21 9.11 1.91
N LEU A 82 -7.82 10.36 2.11
CA LEU A 82 -6.43 10.80 2.06
C LEU A 82 -5.98 11.31 3.42
N ILE A 83 -4.89 10.77 3.93
CA ILE A 83 -4.27 11.22 5.18
C ILE A 83 -2.85 11.65 4.88
N ILE A 84 -2.50 12.87 5.29
CA ILE A 84 -1.15 13.42 5.10
C ILE A 84 -0.48 13.50 6.47
N THR A 85 0.69 12.86 6.59
CA THR A 85 1.48 12.84 7.82
C THR A 85 2.66 13.82 7.71
N LYS A 86 3.25 14.16 8.84
CA LYS A 86 4.35 15.14 8.88
C LYS A 86 5.63 14.66 8.19
N ASP A 87 5.92 13.36 8.24
CA ASP A 87 7.14 12.78 7.67
C ASP A 87 6.95 11.28 7.36
N LEU A 88 7.99 10.68 6.80
CA LEU A 88 7.97 9.27 6.41
C LEU A 88 7.80 8.33 7.61
N SER A 89 8.43 8.66 8.73
CA SER A 89 8.33 7.84 9.94
C SER A 89 6.90 7.81 10.48
N ALA A 90 6.25 8.96 10.56
CA ALA A 90 4.85 9.06 10.98
C ALA A 90 3.92 8.32 10.02
N ARG A 91 4.19 8.39 8.71
CA ARG A 91 3.44 7.65 7.69
C ARG A 91 3.53 6.14 7.91
N ASN A 92 4.74 5.62 8.07
CA ASN A 92 4.96 4.20 8.27
C ASN A 92 4.31 3.69 9.56
N GLU A 93 4.41 4.46 10.63
CA GLU A 93 3.77 4.14 11.90
C GLU A 93 2.24 4.06 11.76
N LEU A 94 1.66 5.03 11.07
CA LEU A 94 0.21 5.05 10.87
C LEU A 94 -0.28 3.91 9.99
N ILE A 95 0.46 3.57 8.93
CA ILE A 95 0.15 2.41 8.08
C ILE A 95 0.12 1.13 8.92
N ILE A 96 1.11 0.93 9.77
CA ILE A 96 1.20 -0.25 10.63
C ILE A 96 0.05 -0.27 11.64
N ASP A 97 -0.24 0.86 12.26
CA ASP A 97 -1.28 0.94 13.28
C ASP A 97 -2.69 0.74 12.72
N LYS A 98 -2.96 1.21 11.51
CA LYS A 98 -4.27 1.10 10.88
C LYS A 98 -4.53 -0.24 10.20
N SER A 99 -3.49 -1.02 9.95
CA SER A 99 -3.60 -2.25 9.16
C SER A 99 -3.77 -3.48 10.02
N ASP A 100 -4.69 -4.35 9.61
CA ASP A 100 -4.93 -5.63 10.26
C ASP A 100 -4.05 -6.72 9.66
N VAL A 101 -3.78 -6.62 8.36
CA VAL A 101 -3.01 -7.61 7.60
C VAL A 101 -2.01 -6.88 6.69
N PHE A 102 -0.87 -7.49 6.48
CA PHE A 102 0.19 -6.96 5.61
C PHE A 102 0.51 -7.98 4.52
N ILE A 103 0.47 -7.53 3.26
CA ILE A 103 0.76 -8.38 2.11
C ILE A 103 1.87 -7.73 1.30
N ALA A 104 2.88 -8.53 0.95
CA ALA A 104 3.98 -8.08 0.10
C ALA A 104 3.88 -8.75 -1.28
N LEU A 105 3.90 -7.94 -2.32
CA LEU A 105 3.99 -8.37 -3.70
C LEU A 105 5.40 -8.10 -4.24
N PRO A 106 5.76 -8.53 -5.45
CA PRO A 106 7.08 -8.28 -6.00
C PRO A 106 7.47 -6.80 -5.93
N GLY A 107 8.64 -6.49 -5.39
CA GLY A 107 9.09 -5.12 -5.18
C GLY A 107 10.60 -5.03 -5.03
N GLY A 108 11.10 -3.81 -4.81
CA GLY A 108 12.51 -3.53 -4.64
C GLY A 108 12.94 -3.43 -3.17
N VAL A 109 14.04 -2.73 -2.95
CA VAL A 109 14.63 -2.53 -1.61
C VAL A 109 13.65 -1.82 -0.66
N GLY A 110 12.87 -0.86 -1.16
CA GLY A 110 11.88 -0.15 -0.34
C GLY A 110 10.83 -1.08 0.24
N THR A 111 10.33 -2.03 -0.57
CA THR A 111 9.37 -3.04 -0.11
C THR A 111 9.98 -3.93 0.98
N LEU A 112 11.24 -4.33 0.82
CA LEU A 112 11.95 -5.12 1.82
C LEU A 112 12.06 -4.36 3.14
N ASN A 113 12.42 -3.08 3.10
CA ASN A 113 12.51 -2.24 4.29
C ASN A 113 11.18 -2.12 5.02
N GLU A 114 10.09 -1.96 4.29
CA GLU A 114 8.74 -1.89 4.86
C GLU A 114 8.37 -3.20 5.57
N ILE A 115 8.69 -4.34 4.96
CA ILE A 115 8.45 -5.65 5.57
C ILE A 115 9.26 -5.82 6.86
N LEU A 116 10.53 -5.45 6.85
CA LEU A 116 11.39 -5.55 8.02
C LEU A 116 10.90 -4.66 9.16
N GLU A 117 10.42 -3.46 8.86
CA GLU A 117 9.85 -2.56 9.86
C GLU A 117 8.61 -3.15 10.50
N VAL A 118 7.71 -3.75 9.71
CA VAL A 118 6.51 -4.42 10.23
C VAL A 118 6.91 -5.56 11.17
N ILE A 119 7.86 -6.38 10.79
CA ILE A 119 8.33 -7.49 11.61
C ILE A 119 8.90 -6.98 12.94
N ASN A 120 9.74 -5.97 12.90
CA ASN A 120 10.35 -5.39 14.11
C ASN A 120 9.31 -4.83 15.07
N ARG A 121 8.34 -4.09 14.57
CA ARG A 121 7.29 -3.51 15.41
C ARG A 121 6.40 -4.58 16.03
N ASN A 122 6.06 -5.62 15.28
CA ASN A 122 5.25 -6.73 15.79
C ASN A 122 6.00 -7.53 16.86
N LEU A 123 7.31 -7.75 16.68
CA LEU A 123 8.13 -8.40 17.71
C LEU A 123 8.17 -7.58 18.99
N LEU A 124 8.35 -6.26 18.89
CA LEU A 124 8.35 -5.39 20.06
C LEU A 124 7.01 -5.41 20.78
N LYS A 125 5.89 -5.42 20.06
CA LYS A 125 4.56 -5.54 20.65
C LYS A 125 4.37 -6.87 21.37
N SER A 126 4.98 -7.94 20.85
CA SER A 126 4.89 -9.27 21.47
C SER A 126 5.70 -9.38 22.76
N ILE A 127 6.75 -8.57 22.91
CA ILE A 127 7.61 -8.56 24.08
C ILE A 127 7.03 -7.63 25.17
N ALA A 128 6.37 -6.59 24.74
CA ALA A 128 5.76 -5.63 25.66
C ALA A 128 4.48 -6.16 26.26
#